data_e5bf88ce65f3063291ef5e8c97cbe246
#
_entry.id   e5bf88ce65f3063291ef5e8c97cbe246
#
_cell.length_a   1.000
_cell.length_b   1.000
_cell.length_c   1.000
_cell.angle_alpha   90.00
_cell.angle_beta   90.00
_cell.angle_gamma   90.00
#
_symmetry.space_group_name_H-M   'P 1'
#
loop_
_entity.id
_entity.type
_entity.pdbx_description
1 polymer ?
#
loop_
_entity_poly.entity_id
_entity_poly.type
_entity_poly.pdbx_seq_one_letter_code
_entity_poly.pdbx_strand_id
1 'polypeptide(L)'
;HNKINLMNELTKIRNVMRKVVPDAPHEVLLVLDGSTGQNAYQQAKEFTKATDVTALAVTKLDGTAKGGVVIGISDQFQIPVKFIGVGEKIEDLQIFNKRDFVASLFKK
;
A
#
# COMPACT_ATOMS: atom_id res chain seq x y z
N HIS A 1 -18.11 10.96 6.97
CA HIS A 1 -17.01 11.08 7.91
C HIS A 1 -15.77 11.66 7.31
N ASN A 2 -14.98 12.21 8.16
CA ASN A 2 -13.78 12.83 7.69
C ASN A 2 -12.55 11.93 7.93
N LYS A 3 -11.48 12.32 7.29
CA LYS A 3 -10.23 11.59 7.31
C LYS A 3 -9.65 11.47 8.72
N ILE A 4 -9.76 12.51 9.52
CA ILE A 4 -9.21 12.52 10.87
C ILE A 4 -9.87 11.47 11.75
N ASN A 5 -11.19 11.33 11.66
CA ASN A 5 -11.91 10.33 12.43
C ASN A 5 -11.53 8.91 12.02
N LEU A 6 -11.35 8.69 10.71
CA LEU A 6 -10.92 7.40 10.21
C LEU A 6 -9.53 7.04 10.75
N MET A 7 -8.61 7.98 10.73
CA MET A 7 -7.25 7.72 11.21
C MET A 7 -7.24 7.46 12.72
N ASN A 8 -8.07 8.17 13.48
CA ASN A 8 -8.20 7.93 14.91
C ASN A 8 -8.75 6.53 15.20
N GLU A 9 -9.71 6.06 14.39
CA GLU A 9 -10.25 4.71 14.52
C GLU A 9 -9.17 3.66 14.30
N LEU A 10 -8.33 3.84 13.30
CA LEU A 10 -7.24 2.91 13.03
C LEU A 10 -6.27 2.83 14.20
N THR A 11 -5.92 3.96 14.78
CA THR A 11 -5.06 4.01 15.94
C THR A 11 -5.67 3.27 17.13
N LYS A 12 -6.97 3.45 17.34
CA LYS A 12 -7.70 2.73 18.40
C LYS A 12 -7.71 1.23 18.17
N ILE A 13 -7.93 0.80 16.95
CA ILE A 13 -7.92 -0.62 16.61
C ILE A 13 -6.56 -1.22 16.96
N ARG A 14 -5.49 -0.57 16.56
CA ARG A 14 -4.13 -1.02 16.90
C ARG A 14 -3.95 -1.15 18.40
N ASN A 15 -4.39 -0.16 19.15
CA ASN A 15 -4.23 -0.16 20.61
C ASN A 15 -5.03 -1.28 21.27
N VAL A 16 -6.23 -1.56 20.76
CA VAL A 16 -7.05 -2.67 21.25
C VAL A 16 -6.37 -4.01 20.98
N MET A 17 -5.82 -4.18 19.80
CA MET A 17 -5.09 -5.41 19.47
C MET A 17 -3.93 -5.64 20.42
N ARG A 18 -3.21 -4.59 20.80
CA ARG A 18 -2.05 -4.69 21.70
C ARG A 18 -2.42 -5.04 23.13
N LYS A 19 -3.67 -4.81 23.52
CA LYS A 19 -4.15 -5.23 24.84
C LYS A 19 -4.24 -6.75 24.95
N VAL A 20 -4.47 -7.43 23.84
CA VAL A 20 -4.59 -8.89 23.80
C VAL A 20 -3.25 -9.54 23.46
N VAL A 21 -2.58 -8.99 22.43
CA VAL A 21 -1.28 -9.48 21.96
C VAL A 21 -0.34 -8.28 21.95
N PRO A 22 0.57 -8.15 22.91
CA PRO A 22 1.38 -6.93 23.06
C PRO A 22 2.19 -6.53 21.85
N ASP A 23 2.58 -7.49 21.00
CA ASP A 23 3.36 -7.20 19.80
C ASP A 23 2.51 -6.92 18.56
N ALA A 24 1.19 -7.03 18.68
CA ALA A 24 0.29 -6.85 17.55
C ALA A 24 0.17 -5.38 17.14
N PRO A 25 -0.13 -5.10 15.89
CA PRO A 25 -0.17 -6.08 14.79
C PRO A 25 1.22 -6.45 14.34
N HIS A 26 1.40 -7.66 13.81
CA HIS A 26 2.70 -8.12 13.31
C HIS A 26 2.98 -7.63 11.90
N GLU A 27 1.92 -7.46 11.12
CA GLU A 27 1.99 -6.91 9.77
C GLU A 27 0.85 -5.92 9.59
N VAL A 28 1.15 -4.81 8.94
CA VAL A 28 0.15 -3.82 8.55
C VAL A 28 0.28 -3.62 7.05
N LEU A 29 -0.67 -4.16 6.30
CA LEU A 29 -0.67 -4.06 4.85
C LEU A 29 -1.59 -2.93 4.43
N LEU A 30 -1.03 -1.94 3.75
CA LEU A 30 -1.81 -0.84 3.20
C LEU A 30 -2.09 -1.11 1.72
N VAL A 31 -3.38 -1.09 1.37
CA VAL A 31 -3.81 -1.30 -0.01
C VAL A 31 -4.12 0.05 -0.63
N LEU A 32 -3.42 0.37 -1.71
CA LEU A 32 -3.55 1.64 -2.41
C LEU A 32 -4.05 1.42 -3.83
N ASP A 33 -4.85 2.36 -4.32
CA ASP A 33 -5.35 2.37 -5.69
C ASP A 33 -4.34 3.13 -6.56
N GLY A 34 -3.62 2.40 -7.42
CA GLY A 34 -2.57 2.98 -8.26
C GLY A 34 -3.10 3.94 -9.32
N SER A 35 -4.40 3.89 -9.62
CA SER A 35 -4.97 4.78 -10.62
C SER A 35 -5.19 6.20 -10.10
N THR A 36 -5.10 6.42 -8.80
CA THR A 36 -5.35 7.73 -8.19
C THR A 36 -4.14 8.66 -8.18
N GLY A 37 -2.97 8.16 -8.58
CA GLY A 37 -1.78 9.00 -8.68
C GLY A 37 -1.42 9.68 -7.37
N GLN A 38 -1.45 11.01 -7.37
CA GLN A 38 -1.07 11.80 -6.19
C GLN A 38 -1.91 11.49 -4.95
N ASN A 39 -3.16 11.09 -5.13
CA ASN A 39 -4.02 10.71 -4.00
C ASN A 39 -3.50 9.47 -3.29
N ALA A 40 -2.88 8.54 -4.04
CA ALA A 40 -2.27 7.36 -3.42
C ALA A 40 -1.12 7.76 -2.48
N TYR A 41 -0.31 8.72 -2.90
CA TYR A 41 0.75 9.26 -2.04
C TYR A 41 0.17 9.87 -0.77
N GLN A 42 -0.88 10.65 -0.92
CA GLN A 42 -1.51 11.31 0.22
C GLN A 42 -2.11 10.29 1.18
N GLN A 43 -2.74 9.25 0.67
CA GLN A 43 -3.28 8.18 1.49
C GLN A 43 -2.16 7.46 2.24
N ALA A 44 -1.07 7.14 1.56
CA ALA A 44 0.07 6.48 2.20
C ALA A 44 0.59 7.33 3.36
N LYS A 45 0.70 8.62 3.15
CA LYS A 45 1.16 9.55 4.18
C LYS A 45 0.25 9.53 5.40
N GLU A 46 -1.07 9.60 5.20
CA GLU A 46 -2.03 9.62 6.30
C GLU A 46 -2.05 8.31 7.07
N PHE A 47 -2.06 7.18 6.35
CA PHE A 47 -2.11 5.86 6.99
C PHE A 47 -0.83 5.56 7.75
N THR A 48 0.33 5.97 7.24
CA THR A 48 1.59 5.72 7.95
C THR A 48 1.71 6.55 9.23
N LYS A 49 1.01 7.67 9.30
CA LYS A 49 0.94 8.44 10.55
C LYS A 49 0.05 7.77 11.59
N ALA A 50 -1.03 7.14 11.15
CA ALA A 50 -2.01 6.54 12.06
C ALA A 50 -1.56 5.18 12.58
N THR A 51 -0.79 4.46 11.80
CA THR A 51 -0.33 3.11 12.16
C THR A 51 0.99 2.83 11.45
N ASP A 52 1.71 1.84 11.95
CA ASP A 52 3.02 1.47 11.39
C ASP A 52 2.83 0.52 10.21
N VAL A 53 2.66 1.08 9.03
CA VAL A 53 2.51 0.28 7.81
C VAL A 53 3.82 -0.43 7.51
N THR A 54 3.75 -1.75 7.31
CA THR A 54 4.93 -2.57 7.06
C THR A 54 5.05 -3.06 5.63
N ALA A 55 3.97 -3.02 4.87
CA ALA A 55 3.98 -3.48 3.49
C ALA A 55 2.89 -2.79 2.69
N LEU A 56 3.09 -2.72 1.38
CA LEU A 56 2.14 -2.10 0.46
C LEU A 56 1.60 -3.12 -0.53
N ALA A 57 0.33 -2.95 -0.90
CA ALA A 57 -0.26 -3.59 -2.05
C ALA A 57 -0.82 -2.47 -2.93
N VAL A 58 -0.44 -2.42 -4.18
CA VAL A 58 -0.90 -1.37 -5.09
C VAL A 58 -1.74 -2.00 -6.18
N THR A 59 -3.00 -1.56 -6.28
CA THR A 59 -3.97 -2.12 -7.23
C THR A 59 -4.17 -1.23 -8.44
N LYS A 60 -4.90 -1.75 -9.41
CA LYS A 60 -5.33 -1.02 -10.62
C LYS A 60 -4.15 -0.49 -11.45
N LEU A 61 -3.10 -1.27 -11.53
CA LEU A 61 -1.92 -0.88 -12.31
C LEU A 61 -2.09 -1.11 -13.81
N ASP A 62 -3.14 -1.81 -14.21
CA ASP A 62 -3.40 -2.13 -15.61
C ASP A 62 -3.78 -0.91 -16.45
N GLY A 63 -4.22 0.17 -15.83
CA GLY A 63 -4.69 1.35 -16.55
C GLY A 63 -3.87 2.62 -16.36
N THR A 64 -2.65 2.54 -15.83
CA THR A 64 -1.94 3.75 -15.41
C THR A 64 -0.45 3.72 -15.80
N ALA A 65 0.22 4.84 -15.55
CA ALA A 65 1.68 4.96 -15.61
C ALA A 65 2.26 4.33 -14.34
N LYS A 66 2.13 3.06 -14.24
CA LYS A 66 2.28 2.24 -13.04
C LYS A 66 3.61 2.34 -12.33
N GLY A 67 4.67 2.46 -13.10
CA GLY A 67 6.01 2.44 -12.51
C GLY A 67 6.25 3.60 -11.56
N GLY A 68 5.81 4.80 -11.94
CA GLY A 68 6.01 5.98 -11.14
C GLY A 68 5.33 5.89 -9.78
N VAL A 69 4.09 5.43 -9.77
CA VAL A 69 3.32 5.32 -8.52
C VAL A 69 3.96 4.32 -7.56
N VAL A 70 4.21 3.10 -8.05
CA VAL A 70 4.73 2.02 -7.20
C VAL A 70 6.11 2.37 -6.64
N ILE A 71 7.02 2.75 -7.53
CA ILE A 71 8.39 3.04 -7.13
C ILE A 71 8.45 4.27 -6.23
N GLY A 72 7.69 5.30 -6.58
CA GLY A 72 7.71 6.55 -5.82
C GLY A 72 7.21 6.39 -4.40
N ILE A 73 6.11 5.67 -4.19
CA ILE A 73 5.56 5.46 -2.85
C ILE A 73 6.50 4.61 -2.02
N SER A 74 6.98 3.51 -2.58
CA SER A 74 7.90 2.63 -1.86
C SER A 74 9.17 3.37 -1.44
N ASP A 75 9.72 4.17 -2.35
CA ASP A 75 10.94 4.94 -2.07
C ASP A 75 10.70 6.03 -1.04
N GLN A 76 9.63 6.80 -1.20
CA GLN A 76 9.34 7.92 -0.32
C GLN A 76 9.10 7.49 1.12
N PHE A 77 8.38 6.41 1.33
CA PHE A 77 8.01 5.95 2.67
C PHE A 77 8.88 4.81 3.19
N GLN A 78 9.80 4.32 2.37
CA GLN A 78 10.70 3.21 2.74
C GLN A 78 9.91 1.98 3.20
N ILE A 79 8.82 1.68 2.49
CA ILE A 79 7.95 0.55 2.79
C ILE A 79 7.94 -0.37 1.56
N PRO A 80 8.20 -1.67 1.72
CA PRO A 80 8.25 -2.57 0.58
C PRO A 80 6.87 -2.83 0.00
N VAL A 81 6.82 -2.92 -1.32
CA VAL A 81 5.63 -3.38 -2.04
C VAL A 81 5.68 -4.90 -2.06
N LYS A 82 4.63 -5.56 -1.56
CA LYS A 82 4.55 -7.02 -1.56
C LYS A 82 3.62 -7.57 -2.64
N PHE A 83 2.58 -6.83 -2.98
CA PHE A 83 1.59 -7.29 -3.96
C PHE A 83 1.23 -6.18 -4.93
N ILE A 84 0.93 -6.58 -6.16
CA ILE A 84 0.38 -5.65 -7.16
C ILE A 84 -0.87 -6.25 -7.79
N GLY A 85 -1.83 -5.40 -8.12
CA GLY A 85 -3.04 -5.80 -8.82
C GLY A 85 -3.02 -5.22 -10.22
N VAL A 86 -3.13 -6.10 -11.21
CA VAL A 86 -3.08 -5.72 -12.63
C VAL A 86 -4.37 -6.01 -13.36
N GLY A 87 -5.45 -6.21 -12.65
CA GLY A 87 -6.77 -6.47 -13.18
C GLY A 87 -7.73 -6.81 -12.05
N GLU A 88 -8.89 -7.38 -12.39
CA GLU A 88 -9.96 -7.63 -11.43
C GLU A 88 -10.13 -9.08 -11.04
N LYS A 89 -9.44 -10.00 -11.69
CA LYS A 89 -9.52 -11.42 -11.39
C LYS A 89 -8.58 -11.77 -10.24
N ILE A 90 -8.84 -12.90 -9.59
CA ILE A 90 -7.99 -13.36 -8.49
C ILE A 90 -6.55 -13.51 -8.94
N GLU A 91 -6.33 -14.09 -10.11
CA GLU A 91 -4.98 -14.29 -10.65
C GLU A 91 -4.28 -12.99 -11.04
N ASP A 92 -5.01 -11.88 -11.06
CA ASP A 92 -4.44 -10.57 -11.35
C ASP A 92 -3.84 -9.90 -10.11
N LEU A 93 -4.01 -10.50 -8.94
CA LEU A 93 -3.28 -10.10 -7.76
C LEU A 93 -2.01 -10.92 -7.67
N GLN A 94 -0.88 -10.27 -7.82
CA GLN A 94 0.40 -10.94 -7.96
C GLN A 94 1.36 -10.54 -6.86
N ILE A 95 2.23 -11.47 -6.49
CA ILE A 95 3.34 -11.16 -5.59
C ILE A 95 4.29 -10.25 -6.36
N PHE A 96 4.67 -9.14 -5.73
CA PHE A 96 5.55 -8.18 -6.36
C PHE A 96 6.98 -8.71 -6.45
N ASN A 97 7.52 -8.71 -7.66
CA ASN A 97 8.91 -9.02 -7.90
C ASN A 97 9.57 -7.78 -8.52
N LYS A 98 10.44 -7.15 -7.76
CA LYS A 98 11.04 -5.88 -8.18
C LYS A 98 11.78 -6.00 -9.51
N ARG A 99 12.53 -7.08 -9.70
CA ARG A 99 13.29 -7.30 -10.94
C ARG A 99 12.38 -7.41 -12.14
N ASP A 100 11.34 -8.24 -12.03
CA ASP A 100 10.39 -8.44 -13.11
C ASP A 100 9.61 -7.17 -13.41
N PHE A 101 9.26 -6.43 -12.37
CA PHE A 101 8.53 -5.18 -12.53
C PHE A 101 9.37 -4.15 -13.28
N VAL A 102 10.61 -3.95 -12.86
CA VAL A 102 11.51 -3.02 -13.53
C VAL A 102 11.73 -3.42 -14.99
N ALA A 103 11.93 -4.71 -15.23
CA ALA A 103 12.10 -5.22 -16.60
C ALA A 103 10.87 -4.89 -17.47
N SER A 104 9.67 -4.98 -16.91
CA SER A 104 8.44 -4.73 -17.66
C SER A 104 8.31 -3.27 -18.07
N LEU A 105 8.93 -2.34 -17.34
CA LEU A 105 8.87 -0.91 -17.67
C LEU A 105 9.64 -0.57 -18.94
N PHE A 106 10.64 -1.36 -19.27
CA PHE A 106 11.48 -1.14 -20.46
C PHE A 106 11.12 -2.05 -21.61
N LYS A 107 10.12 -2.87 -21.45
CA LYS A 107 9.66 -3.78 -22.48
C LYS A 107 8.67 -3.09 -23.38
N LYS A 108 8.87 -3.17 -24.69
CA LYS A 108 7.99 -2.56 -25.68
C LYS A 108 6.98 -3.57 -26.22
#